data_7d5c677c32ea8208aca59dd47017a3d4
#
_entry.id   7d5c677c32ea8208aca59dd47017a3d4
#
_cell.length_a   1.000
_cell.length_b   1.000
_cell.length_c   1.000
_cell.angle_alpha   90.00
_cell.angle_beta   90.00
_cell.angle_gamma   90.00
#
_symmetry.space_group_name_H-M   'P 1'
#
loop_
_entity.id
_entity.type
_entity.pdbx_description
1 polymer ?
#
loop_
_entity_poly.entity_id
_entity_poly.type
_entity_poly.pdbx_seq_one_letter_code
_entity_poly.pdbx_strand_id
1 'polypeptide(L)'
;MRLILNIIWLIFGGLWLALGYFLAGIICFVLIITIPFGFAAFRIGVYALWPFGQTVVDKPGPRPGALVGNIIWLIVAGVWLAIGHIVSAVAMAVTIIGIPLALANLKLIPVSLFPLGKEIVPVDAQNDPWSRPTRAAA
;
A
#
# COMPACT_ATOMS: atom_id res chain seq x y z
N MET A 1 21.67 0.45 -1.84
CA MET A 1 20.85 1.17 -0.84
C MET A 1 19.45 0.59 -0.69
N ARG A 2 18.61 0.50 -1.75
CA ARG A 2 17.22 -0.02 -1.70
C ARG A 2 17.12 -1.42 -1.07
N LEU A 3 18.02 -2.34 -1.41
CA LEU A 3 18.01 -3.70 -0.87
C LEU A 3 18.20 -3.71 0.65
N ILE A 4 19.18 -2.99 1.14
CA ILE A 4 19.47 -2.93 2.59
C ILE A 4 18.29 -2.31 3.34
N LEU A 5 17.72 -1.22 2.82
CA LEU A 5 16.56 -0.58 3.41
C LEU A 5 15.35 -1.52 3.45
N ASN A 6 15.12 -2.29 2.39
CA ASN A 6 14.03 -3.28 2.37
C ASN A 6 14.24 -4.42 3.37
N ILE A 7 15.47 -4.88 3.55
CA ILE A 7 15.77 -5.94 4.54
C ILE A 7 15.55 -5.42 5.96
N ILE A 8 16.06 -4.23 6.26
CA ILE A 8 15.86 -3.61 7.58
C ILE A 8 14.36 -3.34 7.81
N TRP A 9 13.67 -2.80 6.81
CA TRP A 9 12.23 -2.57 6.84
C TRP A 9 11.45 -3.87 7.13
N LEU A 10 11.76 -4.96 6.43
CA LEU A 10 11.08 -6.24 6.57
C LEU A 10 11.12 -6.75 8.01
N ILE A 11 12.28 -6.60 8.66
CA ILE A 11 12.49 -7.06 10.05
C ILE A 11 11.72 -6.19 11.05
N PHE A 12 11.78 -4.85 10.89
CA PHE A 12 11.27 -3.93 11.91
C PHE A 12 9.78 -3.57 11.77
N GLY A 13 9.20 -3.66 10.58
CA GLY A 13 7.82 -3.25 10.38
C GLY A 13 7.09 -3.93 9.22
N GLY A 14 7.78 -4.14 8.11
CA GLY A 14 7.18 -4.61 6.86
C GLY A 14 6.46 -5.94 6.99
N LEU A 15 7.04 -6.89 7.71
CA LEU A 15 6.44 -8.20 7.92
C LEU A 15 5.12 -8.10 8.68
N TRP A 16 5.09 -7.37 9.77
CA TRP A 16 3.90 -7.24 10.63
C TRP A 16 2.77 -6.52 9.92
N LEU A 17 3.09 -5.44 9.20
CA LEU A 17 2.11 -4.69 8.40
C LEU A 17 1.57 -5.54 7.25
N ALA A 18 2.43 -6.28 6.55
CA ALA A 18 2.02 -7.19 5.49
C ALA A 18 1.08 -8.29 6.00
N LEU A 19 1.38 -8.87 7.16
CA LEU A 19 0.49 -9.84 7.81
C LEU A 19 -0.88 -9.25 8.12
N GLY A 20 -0.93 -7.99 8.57
CA GLY A 20 -2.18 -7.26 8.76
C GLY A 20 -3.00 -7.13 7.47
N TYR A 21 -2.35 -6.79 6.36
CA TYR A 21 -3.02 -6.72 5.05
C TYR A 21 -3.48 -8.09 4.55
N PHE A 22 -2.69 -9.14 4.74
CA PHE A 22 -3.07 -10.49 4.34
C PHE A 22 -4.24 -11.00 5.16
N LEU A 23 -4.26 -10.74 6.46
CA LEU A 23 -5.39 -11.07 7.33
C LEU A 23 -6.65 -10.32 6.89
N ALA A 24 -6.57 -9.01 6.66
CA ALA A 24 -7.68 -8.21 6.15
C ALA A 24 -8.17 -8.75 4.79
N GLY A 25 -7.25 -9.14 3.90
CA GLY A 25 -7.57 -9.74 2.62
C GLY A 25 -8.33 -11.06 2.75
N ILE A 26 -7.91 -11.95 3.65
CA ILE A 26 -8.58 -13.22 3.93
C ILE A 26 -10.00 -12.97 4.43
N ILE A 27 -10.18 -12.05 5.38
CA ILE A 27 -11.50 -11.66 5.88
C ILE A 27 -12.39 -11.15 4.74
N CYS A 28 -11.83 -10.32 3.86
CA CYS A 28 -12.55 -9.81 2.70
C CYS A 28 -12.99 -10.92 1.73
N PHE A 29 -12.18 -11.97 1.54
CA PHE A 29 -12.56 -13.11 0.71
C PHE A 29 -13.68 -13.95 1.35
N VAL A 30 -13.63 -14.16 2.66
CA VAL A 30 -14.68 -14.87 3.39
C VAL A 30 -16.05 -14.17 3.29
N LEU A 31 -16.04 -12.84 3.29
CA LEU A 31 -17.25 -12.04 3.19
C LEU A 31 -17.83 -11.91 1.77
N ILE A 32 -17.26 -12.54 0.77
CA ILE A 32 -17.67 -12.64 -0.64
C ILE A 32 -17.91 -11.27 -1.31
N ILE A 33 -18.80 -10.43 -0.76
CA ILE A 33 -19.12 -9.09 -1.30
C ILE A 33 -17.87 -8.18 -1.33
N THR A 34 -16.91 -8.44 -0.45
CA THR A 34 -15.67 -7.66 -0.30
C THR A 34 -14.46 -8.27 -1.02
N ILE A 35 -14.67 -9.25 -1.89
CA ILE A 35 -13.59 -9.90 -2.68
C ILE A 35 -12.67 -8.88 -3.40
N PRO A 36 -13.18 -7.81 -4.06
CA PRO A 36 -12.30 -6.81 -4.69
C PRO A 36 -11.33 -6.15 -3.71
N PHE A 37 -11.74 -5.96 -2.47
CA PHE A 37 -10.88 -5.44 -1.41
C PHE A 37 -9.85 -6.45 -0.95
N GLY A 38 -10.19 -7.74 -0.96
CA GLY A 38 -9.26 -8.81 -0.67
C GLY A 38 -8.06 -8.76 -1.62
N PHE A 39 -8.30 -8.66 -2.92
CA PHE A 39 -7.22 -8.49 -3.91
C PHE A 39 -6.41 -7.23 -3.68
N ALA A 40 -7.06 -6.10 -3.36
CA ALA A 40 -6.37 -4.85 -3.04
C ALA A 40 -5.49 -5.00 -1.79
N ALA A 41 -6.01 -5.61 -0.73
CA ALA A 41 -5.28 -5.86 0.51
C ALA A 41 -4.04 -6.74 0.28
N PHE A 42 -4.15 -7.82 -0.49
CA PHE A 42 -3.01 -8.67 -0.83
C PHE A 42 -1.93 -7.91 -1.62
N ARG A 43 -2.32 -7.09 -2.60
CA ARG A 43 -1.36 -6.24 -3.34
C ARG A 43 -0.61 -5.27 -2.43
N ILE A 44 -1.33 -4.62 -1.52
CA ILE A 44 -0.72 -3.68 -0.57
C ILE A 44 0.16 -4.45 0.42
N GLY A 45 -0.25 -5.64 0.86
CA GLY A 45 0.55 -6.52 1.71
C GLY A 45 1.89 -6.87 1.06
N VAL A 46 1.89 -7.25 -0.22
CA VAL A 46 3.13 -7.51 -0.97
C VAL A 46 3.97 -6.23 -1.10
N TYR A 47 3.33 -5.08 -1.36
CA TYR A 47 4.03 -3.79 -1.37
C TYR A 47 4.61 -3.45 0.00
N ALA A 48 3.89 -3.72 1.08
CA ALA A 48 4.36 -3.50 2.45
C ALA A 48 5.57 -4.37 2.82
N LEU A 49 5.74 -5.54 2.20
CA LEU A 49 6.95 -6.34 2.36
C LEU A 49 8.20 -5.69 1.74
N TRP A 50 8.04 -4.98 0.60
CA TRP A 50 9.16 -4.45 -0.19
C TRP A 50 8.89 -3.06 -0.77
N PRO A 51 8.77 -2.00 0.06
CA PRO A 51 8.30 -0.70 -0.39
C PRO A 51 9.37 0.15 -1.10
N PHE A 52 10.65 -0.10 -0.81
CA PHE A 52 11.72 0.72 -1.40
C PHE A 52 11.99 0.32 -2.85
N GLY A 53 11.80 1.26 -3.76
CA GLY A 53 11.89 1.07 -5.20
C GLY A 53 10.55 0.96 -5.89
N GLN A 54 9.45 1.05 -5.13
CA GLN A 54 8.08 1.09 -5.65
C GLN A 54 7.37 2.37 -5.22
N THR A 55 6.34 2.74 -5.96
CA THR A 55 5.48 3.88 -5.67
C THR A 55 4.03 3.56 -6.02
N VAL A 56 3.11 4.36 -5.49
CA VAL A 56 1.68 4.23 -5.75
C VAL A 56 1.24 5.33 -6.69
N VAL A 57 0.54 4.96 -7.74
CA VAL A 57 -0.04 5.90 -8.72
C VAL A 57 -1.54 5.66 -8.86
N ASP A 58 -2.25 6.67 -9.35
CA ASP A 58 -3.65 6.51 -9.69
C ASP A 58 -3.80 5.66 -10.96
N LYS A 59 -4.65 4.64 -10.88
CA LYS A 59 -4.97 3.80 -12.03
C LYS A 59 -5.79 4.60 -13.03
N PRO A 60 -5.42 4.65 -14.31
CA PRO A 60 -6.17 5.39 -15.33
C PRO A 60 -7.54 4.73 -15.60
N GLY A 61 -8.51 5.55 -16.00
CA GLY A 61 -9.83 5.12 -16.45
C GLY A 61 -10.95 5.28 -15.42
N PRO A 62 -12.21 5.09 -15.86
CA PRO A 62 -13.38 5.20 -14.99
C PRO A 62 -13.42 4.07 -13.97
N ARG A 63 -13.86 4.37 -12.76
CA ARG A 63 -13.89 3.45 -11.63
C ARG A 63 -15.24 3.46 -10.94
N PRO A 64 -16.29 2.93 -11.59
CA PRO A 64 -17.60 2.88 -10.99
C PRO A 64 -17.54 2.06 -9.67
N GLY A 65 -18.09 2.63 -8.61
CA GLY A 65 -18.12 1.97 -7.31
C GLY A 65 -16.84 2.08 -6.46
N ALA A 66 -15.71 2.57 -6.99
CA ALA A 66 -14.48 2.70 -6.22
C ALA A 66 -14.62 3.63 -5.00
N LEU A 67 -15.39 4.70 -5.13
CA LEU A 67 -15.65 5.61 -4.02
C LEU A 67 -16.40 4.92 -2.89
N VAL A 68 -17.52 4.26 -3.21
CA VAL A 68 -18.32 3.52 -2.22
C VAL A 68 -17.49 2.41 -1.59
N GLY A 69 -16.75 1.68 -2.42
CA GLY A 69 -15.86 0.65 -1.95
C GLY A 69 -14.79 1.19 -1.00
N ASN A 70 -14.11 2.27 -1.34
CA ASN A 70 -13.11 2.87 -0.47
C ASN A 70 -13.70 3.37 0.86
N ILE A 71 -14.94 3.86 0.90
CA ILE A 71 -15.62 4.24 2.15
C ILE A 71 -15.85 3.01 3.03
N ILE A 72 -16.33 1.92 2.46
CA ILE A 72 -16.53 0.66 3.19
C ILE A 72 -15.19 0.15 3.73
N TRP A 73 -14.17 0.10 2.88
CA TRP A 73 -12.83 -0.31 3.27
C TRP A 73 -12.27 0.56 4.40
N LEU A 74 -12.43 1.88 4.30
CA LEU A 74 -11.95 2.84 5.29
C LEU A 74 -12.45 2.50 6.70
N ILE A 75 -13.73 2.15 6.81
CA ILE A 75 -14.37 1.82 8.09
C ILE A 75 -13.92 0.43 8.59
N VAL A 76 -13.84 -0.57 7.70
CA VAL A 76 -13.59 -1.96 8.09
C VAL A 76 -12.11 -2.22 8.42
N ALA A 77 -11.21 -1.71 7.61
CA ALA A 77 -9.78 -2.02 7.72
C ALA A 77 -8.86 -0.81 7.57
N GLY A 78 -9.21 0.15 6.71
CA GLY A 78 -8.31 1.22 6.29
C GLY A 78 -7.80 2.08 7.44
N VAL A 79 -8.68 2.49 8.35
CA VAL A 79 -8.31 3.32 9.52
C VAL A 79 -7.34 2.57 10.42
N TRP A 80 -7.61 1.30 10.69
CA TRP A 80 -6.77 0.47 11.57
C TRP A 80 -5.38 0.24 10.99
N LEU A 81 -5.29 -0.02 9.70
CA LEU A 81 -4.03 -0.18 8.99
C LEU A 81 -3.25 1.14 8.93
N ALA A 82 -3.93 2.27 8.69
CA ALA A 82 -3.31 3.59 8.70
C ALA A 82 -2.74 3.93 10.09
N ILE A 83 -3.48 3.64 11.16
CA ILE A 83 -2.98 3.78 12.54
C ILE A 83 -1.73 2.92 12.74
N GLY A 84 -1.74 1.67 12.28
CA GLY A 84 -0.57 0.79 12.32
C GLY A 84 0.65 1.41 11.63
N HIS A 85 0.48 2.01 10.46
CA HIS A 85 1.55 2.72 9.76
C HIS A 85 2.04 3.95 10.51
N ILE A 86 1.14 4.74 11.13
CA ILE A 86 1.51 5.92 11.92
C ILE A 86 2.32 5.50 13.15
N VAL A 87 1.86 4.51 13.90
CA VAL A 87 2.58 4.01 15.08
C VAL A 87 3.96 3.48 14.70
N SER A 88 4.04 2.69 13.62
CA SER A 88 5.32 2.20 13.10
C SER A 88 6.24 3.35 12.66
N ALA A 89 5.68 4.36 11.98
CA ALA A 89 6.45 5.52 11.53
C ALA A 89 7.05 6.29 12.71
N VAL A 90 6.25 6.54 13.76
CA VAL A 90 6.72 7.22 14.97
C VAL A 90 7.81 6.41 15.67
N ALA A 91 7.59 5.12 15.85
CA ALA A 91 8.56 4.22 16.49
C ALA A 91 9.90 4.19 15.74
N MET A 92 9.85 4.17 14.40
CA MET A 92 11.05 4.18 13.56
C MET A 92 11.74 5.54 13.52
N ALA A 93 10.98 6.64 13.54
CA ALA A 93 11.52 8.00 13.48
C ALA A 93 12.34 8.39 14.74
N VAL A 94 12.18 7.67 15.84
CA VAL A 94 12.98 7.87 17.07
C VAL A 94 14.46 7.58 16.81
N THR A 95 14.78 6.75 15.81
CA THR A 95 16.16 6.44 15.43
C THR A 95 16.51 7.11 14.10
N ILE A 96 17.76 7.58 13.96
CA ILE A 96 18.24 8.22 12.71
C ILE A 96 18.14 7.25 11.53
N ILE A 97 18.49 5.98 11.74
CA ILE A 97 18.40 4.92 10.73
C ILE A 97 16.94 4.61 10.37
N GLY A 98 16.01 4.80 11.30
CA GLY A 98 14.60 4.59 11.10
C GLY A 98 13.87 5.70 10.33
N ILE A 99 14.48 6.87 10.13
CA ILE A 99 13.84 7.97 9.38
C ILE A 99 13.44 7.55 7.95
N PRO A 100 14.28 6.92 7.13
CA PRO A 100 13.88 6.43 5.82
C PRO A 100 12.73 5.40 5.90
N LEU A 101 12.73 4.58 6.94
CA LEU A 101 11.69 3.58 7.18
C LEU A 101 10.36 4.24 7.61
N ALA A 102 10.42 5.29 8.42
CA ALA A 102 9.27 6.12 8.77
C ALA A 102 8.63 6.74 7.53
N LEU A 103 9.43 7.25 6.60
CA LEU A 103 8.94 7.79 5.33
C LEU A 103 8.25 6.71 4.47
N ALA A 104 8.73 5.47 4.49
CA ALA A 104 8.06 4.36 3.81
C ALA A 104 6.67 4.08 4.41
N ASN A 105 6.53 4.13 5.74
CA ASN A 105 5.22 4.05 6.39
C ASN A 105 4.29 5.17 5.93
N LEU A 106 4.76 6.41 5.89
CA LEU A 106 3.96 7.54 5.45
C LEU A 106 3.46 7.38 4.00
N LYS A 107 4.27 6.80 3.12
CA LYS A 107 3.86 6.48 1.73
C LYS A 107 2.77 5.42 1.65
N LEU A 108 2.70 4.52 2.60
CA LEU A 108 1.69 3.45 2.64
C LEU A 108 0.33 3.93 3.18
N ILE A 109 0.28 5.02 3.96
CA ILE A 109 -0.95 5.52 4.55
C ILE A 109 -2.03 5.83 3.50
N PRO A 110 -1.78 6.61 2.43
CA PRO A 110 -2.82 6.93 1.46
C PRO A 110 -3.41 5.69 0.77
N VAL A 111 -2.58 4.70 0.45
CA VAL A 111 -3.06 3.46 -0.18
C VAL A 111 -3.73 2.52 0.81
N SER A 112 -3.39 2.59 2.09
CA SER A 112 -4.08 1.85 3.15
C SER A 112 -5.50 2.38 3.39
N LEU A 113 -5.71 3.69 3.22
CA LEU A 113 -7.01 4.33 3.39
C LEU A 113 -7.90 4.16 2.15
N PHE A 114 -7.34 4.30 0.94
CA PHE A 114 -8.07 4.28 -0.33
C PHE A 114 -7.41 3.34 -1.35
N PRO A 115 -7.54 2.01 -1.19
CA PRO A 115 -6.83 1.03 -2.01
C PRO A 115 -7.41 0.88 -3.42
N LEU A 116 -8.70 1.12 -3.58
CA LEU A 116 -9.35 0.97 -4.88
C LEU A 116 -9.00 2.14 -5.80
N GLY A 117 -8.57 1.80 -7.00
CA GLY A 117 -8.16 2.79 -7.98
C GLY A 117 -6.69 3.22 -7.86
N LYS A 118 -5.90 2.56 -7.05
CA LYS A 118 -4.45 2.73 -6.97
C LYS A 118 -3.73 1.56 -7.64
N GLU A 119 -2.55 1.84 -8.16
CA GLU A 119 -1.64 0.87 -8.75
C GLU A 119 -0.25 1.04 -8.16
N ILE A 120 0.43 -0.07 -7.91
CA ILE A 120 1.79 -0.09 -7.38
C ILE A 120 2.72 -0.35 -8.56
N VAL A 121 3.66 0.57 -8.78
CA VAL A 121 4.60 0.51 -9.91
C VAL A 121 6.03 0.73 -9.43
N PRO A 122 7.05 0.18 -10.13
CA PRO A 122 8.44 0.54 -9.88
C PRO A 122 8.67 2.04 -10.09
N VAL A 123 9.49 2.66 -9.24
CA VAL A 123 9.82 4.09 -9.34
C VAL A 123 10.41 4.44 -10.70
N ASP A 124 11.25 3.54 -11.25
CA ASP A 124 11.91 3.76 -12.54
C ASP A 124 10.88 3.75 -13.70
N ALA A 125 9.84 2.93 -13.61
CA ALA A 125 8.75 2.89 -14.58
C ALA A 125 7.89 4.17 -14.57
N GLN A 126 7.84 4.90 -13.47
CA GLN A 126 7.11 6.17 -13.40
C GLN A 126 7.72 7.25 -14.32
N ASN A 127 9.03 7.21 -14.49
CA ASN A 127 9.79 8.19 -15.28
C ASN A 127 10.08 7.72 -16.72
N ASP A 128 9.77 6.46 -17.06
CA ASP A 128 9.94 5.93 -18.40
C ASP A 128 8.70 6.26 -19.25
N PRO A 129 8.85 7.10 -20.30
CA PRO A 129 7.74 7.45 -21.18
C PRO A 129 7.11 6.25 -21.90
N TRP A 130 7.85 5.16 -22.06
CA TRP A 130 7.43 3.95 -22.78
C TRP A 130 6.80 2.89 -21.88
N SER A 131 7.07 2.94 -20.57
CA SER A 131 6.50 2.00 -19.59
C SER A 131 5.09 2.35 -19.15
N ARG A 132 4.64 3.57 -19.41
CA ARG A 132 3.24 3.94 -19.17
C ARG A 132 2.40 3.30 -20.27
N PRO A 133 1.42 2.46 -19.93
CA PRO A 133 0.35 2.20 -20.87
C PRO A 133 -0.12 3.58 -21.31
N THR A 134 0.03 3.88 -22.58
CA THR A 134 -0.36 5.13 -23.18
C THR A 134 -1.61 5.63 -22.49
N ARG A 135 -1.58 6.84 -21.95
CA ARG A 135 -2.79 7.61 -21.68
C ARG A 135 -3.48 7.85 -23.02
N ALA A 136 -3.70 6.76 -23.74
CA ALA A 136 -4.38 6.76 -24.98
C ALA A 136 -5.84 7.00 -24.65
N ALA A 137 -6.24 8.19 -25.01
CA ALA A 137 -7.63 8.60 -25.15
C ALA A 137 -8.46 8.43 -23.87
N ALA A 138 -8.34 9.44 -23.00
CA ALA A 138 -9.57 9.84 -22.34
C ALA A 138 -10.66 10.02 -23.38
#